data_0eaa85e5e2ac11a96d054f6e63ce9287
#
_entry.id   0eaa85e5e2ac11a96d054f6e63ce9287
#
_cell.length_a   1.000
_cell.length_b   1.000
_cell.length_c   1.000
_cell.angle_alpha   90.00
_cell.angle_beta   90.00
_cell.angle_gamma   90.00
#
_symmetry.space_group_name_H-M   'P 1'
#
loop_
_entity.id
_entity.type
_entity.pdbx_description
1 polymer ?
#
loop_
_entity_poly.entity_id
_entity_poly.type
_entity_poly.pdbx_seq_one_letter_code
_entity_poly.pdbx_strand_id
1 'polypeptide(L)'
;RKVKYTQTNFHEKLSTIIEEFPRLDQIHPFYGDLLHVLYNKDHYKLALGQVNTARNLISSIAKDYVKLLKYGDSLYRCKCLKVAALGRMCTVLKRITPSLAYLEQIRQHMARLPSIDPNTRTVLICGYPNVGKSSFMNKVTRADVDVQPYAFTTKSLFVGHTDYKYLRYQVIDTPGILDRPFEDRNIIEMCSITALAHLRAAVLFFLDISGSCGYTIAQQAALFHSIKSLFMNKPLVIVCNKTDLMPMDNVSEEDRRLIEEMKAA
;
A
#
# COMPACT_ATOMS: atom_id res chain seq x y z
N ARG A 1 12.47 20.74 38.48
CA ARG A 1 12.13 21.35 37.17
C ARG A 1 12.76 20.56 36.01
N LYS A 2 14.08 20.32 35.95
CA LYS A 2 14.76 19.67 34.81
C LYS A 2 14.17 18.27 34.46
N VAL A 3 13.92 17.42 35.47
CA VAL A 3 13.34 16.08 35.22
C VAL A 3 11.96 16.16 34.58
N LYS A 4 11.09 17.05 35.08
CA LYS A 4 9.76 17.27 34.46
C LYS A 4 9.87 17.81 33.03
N TYR A 5 10.72 18.80 32.83
CA TYR A 5 10.95 19.38 31.50
C TYR A 5 11.40 18.34 30.49
N THR A 6 12.36 17.52 30.83
CA THR A 6 12.83 16.44 29.95
C THR A 6 11.75 15.42 29.69
N GLN A 7 10.98 15.02 30.71
CA GLN A 7 9.84 14.09 30.54
C GLN A 7 8.77 14.68 29.62
N THR A 8 8.40 15.94 29.79
CA THR A 8 7.40 16.60 28.96
C THR A 8 7.83 16.60 27.49
N ASN A 9 9.08 17.00 27.19
CA ASN A 9 9.59 17.01 25.83
C ASN A 9 9.62 15.61 25.19
N PHE A 10 10.05 14.59 25.93
CA PHE A 10 10.03 13.23 25.41
C PHE A 10 8.60 12.73 25.20
N HIS A 11 7.71 13.01 26.14
CA HIS A 11 6.32 12.62 26.04
C HIS A 11 5.64 13.25 24.83
N GLU A 12 5.82 14.54 24.60
CA GLU A 12 5.28 15.26 23.44
C GLU A 12 5.81 14.69 22.14
N LYS A 13 7.13 14.52 22.02
CA LYS A 13 7.75 13.96 20.81
C LYS A 13 7.28 12.54 20.51
N LEU A 14 7.22 11.66 21.50
CA LEU A 14 6.73 10.29 21.31
C LEU A 14 5.23 10.26 21.02
N SER A 15 4.44 11.14 21.64
CA SER A 15 3.01 11.28 21.33
C SER A 15 2.78 11.71 19.89
N THR A 16 3.52 12.71 19.40
CA THR A 16 3.47 13.14 18.00
C THR A 16 3.74 11.99 17.03
N ILE A 17 4.78 11.18 17.30
CA ILE A 17 5.08 10.01 16.48
C ILE A 17 3.90 9.03 16.45
N ILE A 18 3.29 8.74 17.61
CA ILE A 18 2.17 7.79 17.69
C ILE A 18 0.91 8.33 16.98
N GLU A 19 0.68 9.64 17.07
CA GLU A 19 -0.51 10.29 16.49
C GLU A 19 -0.39 10.48 14.97
N GLU A 20 0.80 10.78 14.47
CA GLU A 20 1.03 11.00 13.03
C GLU A 20 1.05 9.68 12.23
N PHE A 21 1.40 8.56 12.84
CA PHE A 21 1.32 7.28 12.16
C PHE A 21 -0.13 6.77 12.09
N PRO A 22 -0.60 6.31 10.92
CA PRO A 22 -1.98 5.89 10.74
C PRO A 22 -2.30 4.64 11.58
N ARG A 23 -3.44 4.66 12.25
CA ARG A 23 -3.98 3.49 12.95
C ARG A 23 -4.67 2.59 11.96
N LEU A 24 -4.22 1.35 11.85
CA LEU A 24 -4.72 0.38 10.86
C LEU A 24 -6.23 0.09 10.98
N ASP A 25 -6.81 0.32 12.15
CA ASP A 25 -8.23 0.07 12.39
C ASP A 25 -9.14 1.26 11.97
N GLN A 26 -8.55 2.40 11.66
CA GLN A 26 -9.27 3.65 11.33
C GLN A 26 -9.07 4.11 9.89
N ILE A 27 -8.14 3.49 9.17
CA ILE A 27 -7.84 3.85 7.77
C ILE A 27 -8.70 3.02 6.81
N HIS A 28 -8.78 3.50 5.56
CA HIS A 28 -9.44 2.76 4.51
C HIS A 28 -8.81 1.36 4.34
N PRO A 29 -9.60 0.30 4.13
CA PRO A 29 -9.09 -1.08 3.98
C PRO A 29 -7.97 -1.23 2.96
N PHE A 30 -8.02 -0.47 1.87
CA PHE A 30 -6.95 -0.42 0.88
C PHE A 30 -5.57 -0.10 1.49
N TYR A 31 -5.49 0.94 2.31
CA TYR A 31 -4.23 1.32 2.96
C TYR A 31 -3.81 0.31 4.03
N GLY A 32 -4.77 -0.31 4.72
CA GLY A 32 -4.50 -1.35 5.70
C GLY A 32 -3.84 -2.58 5.06
N ASP A 33 -4.37 -3.04 3.95
CA ASP A 33 -3.81 -4.16 3.20
C ASP A 33 -2.49 -3.79 2.50
N LEU A 34 -2.38 -2.56 2.01
CA LEU A 34 -1.14 -2.04 1.45
C LEU A 34 0.00 -2.03 2.47
N LEU A 35 -0.25 -1.56 3.69
CA LEU A 35 0.73 -1.58 4.78
C LEU A 35 1.10 -3.01 5.17
N HIS A 36 0.16 -3.95 5.14
CA HIS A 36 0.44 -5.35 5.39
C HIS A 36 1.39 -5.95 4.35
N VAL A 37 1.15 -5.64 3.08
CA VAL A 37 1.96 -6.12 1.95
C VAL A 37 3.37 -5.52 1.98
N LEU A 38 3.48 -4.21 2.23
CA LEU A 38 4.76 -3.49 2.16
C LEU A 38 5.64 -3.66 3.40
N TYR A 39 5.04 -3.74 4.60
CA TYR A 39 5.79 -3.55 5.85
C TYR A 39 5.52 -4.58 6.94
N ASN A 40 4.80 -5.63 6.74
CA ASN A 40 4.36 -6.54 7.79
C ASN A 40 3.58 -5.83 8.92
N LYS A 41 2.27 -5.97 8.88
CA LYS A 41 1.30 -5.36 9.79
C LYS A 41 1.62 -5.56 11.28
N ASP A 42 2.08 -6.76 11.64
CA ASP A 42 2.35 -7.11 13.04
C ASP A 42 3.60 -6.42 13.57
N HIS A 43 4.64 -6.35 12.74
CA HIS A 43 5.87 -5.62 13.08
C HIS A 43 5.60 -4.11 13.24
N TYR A 44 4.78 -3.55 12.36
CA TYR A 44 4.36 -2.15 12.44
C TYR A 44 3.59 -1.85 13.74
N LYS A 45 2.60 -2.69 14.08
CA LYS A 45 1.85 -2.55 15.35
C LYS A 45 2.75 -2.70 16.56
N LEU A 46 3.68 -3.66 16.52
CA LEU A 46 4.64 -3.89 17.60
C LEU A 46 5.54 -2.67 17.80
N ALA A 47 6.08 -2.08 16.73
CA ALA A 47 6.93 -0.91 16.81
C ALA A 47 6.21 0.29 17.45
N LEU A 48 4.98 0.59 17.03
CA LEU A 48 4.16 1.64 17.65
C LEU A 48 3.82 1.33 19.10
N GLY A 49 3.52 0.07 19.43
CA GLY A 49 3.29 -0.39 20.80
C GLY A 49 4.51 -0.18 21.70
N GLN A 50 5.70 -0.45 21.20
CA GLN A 50 6.96 -0.22 21.93
C GLN A 50 7.20 1.27 22.19
N VAL A 51 6.93 2.14 21.23
CA VAL A 51 7.02 3.60 21.41
C VAL A 51 6.02 4.07 22.47
N ASN A 52 4.80 3.59 22.46
CA ASN A 52 3.78 3.91 23.45
C ASN A 52 4.19 3.43 24.87
N THR A 53 4.72 2.22 24.98
CA THR A 53 5.23 1.68 26.24
C THR A 53 6.38 2.53 26.77
N ALA A 54 7.32 2.93 25.92
CA ALA A 54 8.42 3.82 26.28
C ALA A 54 7.93 5.17 26.81
N ARG A 55 6.93 5.78 26.15
CA ARG A 55 6.28 7.01 26.59
C ARG A 55 5.72 6.89 28.01
N ASN A 56 5.02 5.81 28.29
CA ASN A 56 4.44 5.55 29.61
C ASN A 56 5.50 5.28 30.67
N LEU A 57 6.57 4.52 30.35
CA LEU A 57 7.69 4.26 31.24
C LEU A 57 8.45 5.55 31.60
N ILE A 58 8.69 6.43 30.63
CA ILE A 58 9.32 7.72 30.88
C ILE A 58 8.49 8.57 31.83
N SER A 59 7.17 8.59 31.67
CA SER A 59 6.25 9.29 32.59
C SER A 59 6.27 8.71 34.00
N SER A 60 6.32 7.37 34.13
CA SER A 60 6.42 6.68 35.41
C SER A 60 7.74 6.99 36.11
N ILE A 61 8.87 6.87 35.40
CA ILE A 61 10.21 7.22 35.94
C ILE A 61 10.24 8.66 36.47
N ALA A 62 9.67 9.60 35.70
CA ALA A 62 9.62 10.99 36.09
C ALA A 62 8.81 11.21 37.37
N LYS A 63 7.65 10.55 37.51
CA LYS A 63 6.80 10.62 38.71
C LYS A 63 7.54 10.13 39.93
N ASP A 64 8.22 8.98 39.86
CA ASP A 64 8.91 8.36 40.95
C ASP A 64 10.11 9.22 41.41
N TYR A 65 10.91 9.69 40.46
CA TYR A 65 12.08 10.53 40.82
C TYR A 65 11.69 11.94 41.28
N VAL A 66 10.59 12.50 40.83
CA VAL A 66 10.05 13.77 41.34
C VAL A 66 9.63 13.62 42.79
N LYS A 67 9.02 12.47 43.19
CA LYS A 67 8.72 12.16 44.60
C LYS A 67 10.00 12.08 45.42
N LEU A 68 11.00 11.31 44.94
CA LEU A 68 12.29 11.18 45.65
C LEU A 68 13.00 12.52 45.77
N LEU A 69 12.99 13.38 44.77
CA LEU A 69 13.59 14.71 44.79
C LEU A 69 12.90 15.67 45.79
N LYS A 70 11.60 15.47 46.06
CA LYS A 70 10.87 16.27 47.05
C LYS A 70 11.37 16.01 48.48
N TYR A 71 11.85 14.79 48.75
CA TYR A 71 12.33 14.37 50.05
C TYR A 71 13.86 14.23 50.10
N GLY A 72 14.57 14.88 49.17
CA GLY A 72 16.04 14.84 49.16
C GLY A 72 16.65 15.70 50.24
N ASP A 73 17.51 15.11 51.09
CA ASP A 73 18.10 15.75 52.29
C ASP A 73 19.26 16.69 51.94
N SER A 74 19.86 16.57 50.78
CA SER A 74 21.02 17.39 50.38
C SER A 74 21.01 17.72 48.88
N LEU A 75 21.67 18.82 48.54
CA LEU A 75 21.85 19.23 47.14
C LEU A 75 22.60 18.15 46.33
N TYR A 76 23.57 17.49 46.92
CA TYR A 76 24.33 16.41 46.28
C TYR A 76 23.41 15.25 45.91
N ARG A 77 22.60 14.77 46.87
CA ARG A 77 21.62 13.70 46.64
C ARG A 77 20.61 14.06 45.53
N CYS A 78 20.13 15.29 45.55
CA CYS A 78 19.23 15.78 44.48
C CYS A 78 19.92 15.82 43.13
N LYS A 79 21.19 16.16 43.02
CA LYS A 79 21.97 16.08 41.78
C LYS A 79 22.10 14.64 41.28
N CYS A 80 22.43 13.70 42.14
CA CYS A 80 22.53 12.27 41.83
C CYS A 80 21.19 11.70 41.35
N LEU A 81 20.09 11.98 42.05
CA LEU A 81 18.76 11.56 41.67
C LEU A 81 18.33 12.12 40.31
N LYS A 82 18.65 13.37 40.04
CA LYS A 82 18.40 13.98 38.71
C LYS A 82 19.14 13.24 37.59
N VAL A 83 20.45 12.99 37.79
CA VAL A 83 21.25 12.27 36.78
C VAL A 83 20.73 10.85 36.58
N ALA A 84 20.39 10.15 37.67
CA ALA A 84 19.80 8.81 37.60
C ALA A 84 18.46 8.80 36.83
N ALA A 85 17.58 9.77 37.09
CA ALA A 85 16.31 9.89 36.36
C ALA A 85 16.52 10.08 34.85
N LEU A 86 17.38 11.02 34.48
CA LEU A 86 17.72 11.28 33.07
C LEU A 86 18.37 10.07 32.42
N GLY A 87 19.29 9.39 33.12
CA GLY A 87 19.96 8.19 32.63
C GLY A 87 18.97 7.04 32.35
N ARG A 88 17.99 6.83 33.26
CA ARG A 88 16.93 5.82 33.04
C ARG A 88 16.02 6.16 31.87
N MET A 89 15.63 7.43 31.72
CA MET A 89 14.86 7.85 30.54
C MET A 89 15.64 7.61 29.24
N CYS A 90 16.93 7.96 29.22
CA CYS A 90 17.79 7.70 28.07
C CYS A 90 17.93 6.20 27.76
N THR A 91 17.99 5.35 28.78
CA THR A 91 18.04 3.89 28.61
C THR A 91 16.75 3.36 27.95
N VAL A 92 15.59 3.87 28.37
CA VAL A 92 14.31 3.52 27.72
C VAL A 92 14.30 3.90 26.25
N LEU A 93 14.75 5.11 25.89
CA LEU A 93 14.85 5.57 24.51
C LEU A 93 15.84 4.73 23.69
N LYS A 94 16.99 4.36 24.25
CA LYS A 94 17.95 3.48 23.57
C LYS A 94 17.35 2.11 23.22
N ARG A 95 16.50 1.56 24.09
CA ARG A 95 15.82 0.28 23.84
C ARG A 95 14.87 0.32 22.66
N ILE A 96 14.22 1.45 22.41
CA ILE A 96 13.27 1.61 21.29
C ILE A 96 13.92 2.18 20.02
N THR A 97 15.22 2.44 20.03
CA THR A 97 15.93 2.95 18.84
C THR A 97 15.70 2.11 17.59
N PRO A 98 15.73 0.76 17.63
CA PRO A 98 15.41 -0.06 16.46
C PRO A 98 13.99 0.16 15.94
N SER A 99 13.01 0.30 16.83
CA SER A 99 11.61 0.58 16.46
C SER A 99 11.44 1.95 15.84
N LEU A 100 12.11 2.97 16.36
CA LEU A 100 12.12 4.32 15.79
C LEU A 100 12.78 4.33 14.40
N ALA A 101 13.90 3.62 14.23
CA ALA A 101 14.58 3.49 12.94
C ALA A 101 13.67 2.80 11.90
N TYR A 102 12.97 1.74 12.30
CA TYR A 102 12.01 1.05 11.44
C TYR A 102 10.84 1.96 11.02
N LEU A 103 10.25 2.68 11.97
CA LEU A 103 9.18 3.63 11.67
C LEU A 103 9.65 4.77 10.76
N GLU A 104 10.88 5.26 10.94
CA GLU A 104 11.44 6.29 10.05
C GLU A 104 11.67 5.76 8.63
N GLN A 105 12.10 4.52 8.46
CA GLN A 105 12.20 3.88 7.14
C GLN A 105 10.83 3.79 6.46
N ILE A 106 9.80 3.39 7.21
CA ILE A 106 8.42 3.36 6.70
C ILE A 106 7.98 4.75 6.25
N ARG A 107 8.17 5.77 7.08
CA ARG A 107 7.81 7.16 6.78
C ARG A 107 8.46 7.66 5.50
N GLN A 108 9.77 7.44 5.37
CA GLN A 108 10.53 7.84 4.17
C GLN A 108 10.09 7.09 2.92
N HIS A 109 9.80 5.81 3.03
CA HIS A 109 9.33 5.00 1.91
C HIS A 109 7.93 5.45 1.48
N MET A 110 7.00 5.61 2.41
CA MET A 110 5.64 6.07 2.11
C MET A 110 5.61 7.47 1.48
N ALA A 111 6.50 8.38 1.90
CA ALA A 111 6.59 9.71 1.33
C ALA A 111 7.03 9.73 -0.14
N ARG A 112 7.68 8.66 -0.61
CA ARG A 112 8.13 8.51 -2.00
C ARG A 112 7.13 7.76 -2.88
N LEU A 113 6.14 7.10 -2.29
CA LEU A 113 5.14 6.37 -3.06
C LEU A 113 4.19 7.34 -3.73
N PRO A 114 3.81 7.10 -5.01
CA PRO A 114 2.75 7.87 -5.63
C PRO A 114 1.44 7.67 -4.87
N SER A 115 0.63 8.72 -4.77
CA SER A 115 -0.64 8.65 -4.04
C SER A 115 -1.68 7.89 -4.86
N ILE A 116 -2.23 6.82 -4.30
CA ILE A 116 -3.43 6.15 -4.79
C ILE A 116 -4.57 6.54 -3.86
N ASP A 117 -5.57 7.26 -4.37
CA ASP A 117 -6.75 7.60 -3.60
C ASP A 117 -7.84 6.54 -3.81
N PRO A 118 -8.22 5.78 -2.77
CA PRO A 118 -9.22 4.72 -2.88
C PRO A 118 -10.63 5.25 -3.17
N ASN A 119 -10.90 6.53 -2.93
CA ASN A 119 -12.20 7.15 -3.17
C ASN A 119 -12.34 7.74 -4.58
N THR A 120 -11.25 7.98 -5.28
CA THR A 120 -11.25 8.47 -6.65
C THR A 120 -11.69 7.36 -7.61
N ARG A 121 -12.45 7.71 -8.64
CA ARG A 121 -12.81 6.77 -9.69
C ARG A 121 -11.57 6.19 -10.32
N THR A 122 -11.46 4.87 -10.29
CA THR A 122 -10.27 4.15 -10.72
C THR A 122 -10.59 3.22 -11.87
N VAL A 123 -9.67 3.11 -12.81
CA VAL A 123 -9.68 2.11 -13.88
C VAL A 123 -8.48 1.19 -13.66
N LEU A 124 -8.76 -0.07 -13.36
CA LEU A 124 -7.73 -1.11 -13.27
C LEU A 124 -7.55 -1.78 -14.63
N ILE A 125 -6.32 -1.83 -15.10
CA ILE A 125 -5.96 -2.48 -16.36
C ILE A 125 -5.35 -3.85 -16.05
N CYS A 126 -5.87 -4.91 -16.63
CA CYS A 126 -5.39 -6.28 -16.44
C CYS A 126 -5.36 -7.07 -17.75
N GLY A 127 -4.69 -8.20 -17.74
CA GLY A 127 -4.51 -9.09 -18.88
C GLY A 127 -3.07 -9.58 -18.98
N TYR A 128 -2.82 -10.53 -19.87
CA TYR A 128 -1.48 -11.09 -20.08
C TYR A 128 -0.44 -10.03 -20.50
N PRO A 129 0.86 -10.31 -20.37
CA PRO A 129 1.90 -9.44 -20.89
C PRO A 129 1.76 -9.25 -22.41
N ASN A 130 2.21 -8.10 -22.92
CA ASN A 130 2.25 -7.76 -24.35
C ASN A 130 0.90 -7.69 -25.06
N VAL A 131 -0.21 -7.58 -24.34
CA VAL A 131 -1.55 -7.37 -24.93
C VAL A 131 -1.85 -5.89 -25.25
N GLY A 132 -0.95 -4.97 -24.92
CA GLY A 132 -1.07 -3.54 -25.22
C GLY A 132 -1.52 -2.66 -24.04
N LYS A 133 -1.50 -3.14 -22.80
CA LYS A 133 -1.90 -2.40 -21.59
C LYS A 133 -1.13 -1.08 -21.41
N SER A 134 0.19 -1.15 -21.41
CA SER A 134 1.06 0.02 -21.21
C SER A 134 0.91 1.04 -22.35
N SER A 135 0.71 0.58 -23.58
CA SER A 135 0.46 1.45 -24.73
C SER A 135 -0.86 2.21 -24.59
N PHE A 136 -1.90 1.54 -24.10
CA PHE A 136 -3.18 2.17 -23.80
C PHE A 136 -3.03 3.20 -22.69
N MET A 137 -2.37 2.84 -21.58
CA MET A 137 -2.14 3.73 -20.47
C MET A 137 -1.41 5.01 -20.89
N ASN A 138 -0.34 4.89 -21.67
CA ASN A 138 0.42 6.03 -22.16
C ASN A 138 -0.41 6.96 -23.08
N LYS A 139 -1.36 6.39 -23.85
CA LYS A 139 -2.26 7.19 -24.70
C LYS A 139 -3.34 7.92 -23.90
N VAL A 140 -3.90 7.27 -22.89
CA VAL A 140 -5.02 7.81 -22.09
C VAL A 140 -4.56 8.85 -21.09
N THR A 141 -3.41 8.61 -20.44
CA THR A 141 -2.90 9.49 -19.39
C THR A 141 -2.07 10.67 -19.93
N ARG A 142 -1.98 10.85 -21.27
CA ARG A 142 -1.10 11.84 -21.93
C ARG A 142 0.33 11.72 -21.41
N ALA A 143 1.22 11.15 -22.18
CA ALA A 143 2.60 10.75 -21.85
C ALA A 143 3.51 11.81 -21.16
N ASP A 144 3.05 13.03 -20.98
CA ASP A 144 3.77 14.11 -20.29
C ASP A 144 3.44 14.23 -18.79
N VAL A 145 2.51 13.45 -18.26
CA VAL A 145 2.10 13.54 -16.85
C VAL A 145 2.22 12.18 -16.18
N ASP A 146 3.36 12.01 -15.52
CA ASP A 146 3.64 11.15 -14.37
C ASP A 146 2.89 9.79 -14.29
N VAL A 147 3.19 8.88 -15.21
CA VAL A 147 3.04 7.45 -14.94
C VAL A 147 4.13 7.05 -13.96
N GLN A 148 3.81 7.05 -12.67
CA GLN A 148 4.78 6.74 -11.64
C GLN A 148 4.74 5.26 -11.27
N PRO A 149 5.91 4.60 -11.19
CA PRO A 149 5.96 3.23 -10.69
C PRO A 149 5.66 3.23 -9.18
N TYR A 150 4.70 2.43 -8.79
CA TYR A 150 4.41 2.14 -7.40
C TYR A 150 5.07 0.82 -7.04
N ALA A 151 6.13 0.85 -6.23
CA ALA A 151 6.82 -0.35 -5.80
C ALA A 151 5.91 -1.18 -4.88
N PHE A 152 5.28 -2.19 -5.46
CA PHE A 152 4.36 -3.08 -4.78
C PHE A 152 5.02 -4.46 -4.67
N THR A 153 5.73 -4.70 -3.59
CA THR A 153 6.53 -5.91 -3.36
C THR A 153 7.65 -6.10 -4.39
N THR A 154 7.65 -7.20 -5.12
CA THR A 154 8.64 -7.52 -6.16
C THR A 154 8.30 -6.94 -7.54
N LYS A 155 7.08 -6.41 -7.71
CA LYS A 155 6.56 -5.89 -8.98
C LYS A 155 5.92 -4.53 -8.79
N SER A 156 6.08 -3.65 -9.76
CA SER A 156 5.59 -2.28 -9.72
C SER A 156 4.20 -2.16 -10.33
N LEU A 157 3.33 -1.38 -9.68
CA LEU A 157 2.14 -0.81 -10.31
C LEU A 157 2.52 0.47 -11.04
N PHE A 158 1.82 0.78 -12.12
CA PHE A 158 1.94 2.08 -12.78
C PHE A 158 0.64 2.85 -12.58
N VAL A 159 0.74 4.03 -12.02
CA VAL A 159 -0.41 4.89 -11.71
C VAL A 159 -0.34 6.14 -12.56
N GLY A 160 -1.40 6.44 -13.27
CA GLY A 160 -1.58 7.65 -14.04
C GLY A 160 -2.92 8.28 -13.74
N HIS A 161 -3.06 9.57 -14.07
CA HIS A 161 -4.30 10.30 -13.91
C HIS A 161 -4.77 10.84 -15.25
N THR A 162 -6.08 10.87 -15.46
CA THR A 162 -6.70 11.46 -16.64
C THR A 162 -7.99 12.18 -16.25
N ASP A 163 -8.30 13.25 -16.96
CA ASP A 163 -9.53 14.00 -16.77
C ASP A 163 -10.46 13.76 -17.96
N TYR A 164 -11.70 13.40 -17.66
CA TYR A 164 -12.74 13.24 -18.67
C TYR A 164 -14.03 13.91 -18.20
N LYS A 165 -14.59 14.80 -19.01
CA LYS A 165 -15.81 15.56 -18.69
C LYS A 165 -15.80 16.17 -17.29
N TYR A 166 -14.72 16.87 -16.96
CA TYR A 166 -14.48 17.51 -15.64
C TYR A 166 -14.36 16.55 -14.44
N LEU A 167 -14.30 15.26 -14.69
CA LEU A 167 -14.11 14.24 -13.67
C LEU A 167 -12.69 13.68 -13.76
N ARG A 168 -12.04 13.59 -12.59
CA ARG A 168 -10.72 12.99 -12.48
C ARG A 168 -10.83 11.47 -12.34
N TYR A 169 -10.05 10.76 -13.14
CA TYR A 169 -9.91 9.31 -13.10
C TYR A 169 -8.47 8.94 -12.81
N GLN A 170 -8.31 7.89 -12.03
CA GLN A 170 -7.04 7.26 -11.73
C GLN A 170 -6.95 5.98 -12.54
N VAL A 171 -5.86 5.81 -13.29
CA VAL A 171 -5.64 4.62 -14.13
C VAL A 171 -4.46 3.84 -13.54
N ILE A 172 -4.68 2.57 -13.24
CA ILE A 172 -3.67 1.70 -12.63
C ILE A 172 -3.41 0.52 -13.56
N ASP A 173 -2.18 0.41 -14.05
CA ASP A 173 -1.70 -0.79 -14.75
C ASP A 173 -1.04 -1.74 -13.73
N THR A 174 -1.34 -3.01 -13.84
CA THR A 174 -0.97 -4.06 -12.89
C THR A 174 -0.09 -5.14 -13.53
N PRO A 175 1.06 -4.79 -14.13
CA PRO A 175 1.92 -5.78 -14.77
C PRO A 175 2.46 -6.76 -13.71
N GLY A 176 2.41 -8.05 -14.04
CA GLY A 176 2.88 -9.11 -13.17
C GLY A 176 2.00 -9.41 -11.95
N ILE A 177 0.91 -8.67 -11.73
CA ILE A 177 -0.03 -8.92 -10.64
C ILE A 177 -1.31 -9.54 -11.15
N LEU A 178 -1.93 -8.96 -12.18
CA LEU A 178 -3.15 -9.47 -12.80
C LEU A 178 -2.90 -10.00 -14.22
N ASP A 179 -1.74 -10.58 -14.47
CA ASP A 179 -1.28 -11.03 -15.79
C ASP A 179 -1.05 -12.55 -15.87
N ARG A 180 -1.41 -13.31 -14.84
CA ARG A 180 -1.26 -14.77 -14.78
C ARG A 180 -2.31 -15.42 -13.86
N PRO A 181 -2.57 -16.73 -13.98
CA PRO A 181 -3.50 -17.48 -13.13
C PRO A 181 -3.14 -17.41 -11.63
N PHE A 182 -4.13 -17.57 -10.76
CA PHE A 182 -3.96 -17.43 -9.31
C PHE A 182 -3.26 -18.61 -8.65
N GLU A 183 -3.31 -19.77 -9.24
CA GLU A 183 -2.76 -21.01 -8.71
C GLU A 183 -1.23 -20.94 -8.48
N ASP A 184 -0.55 -20.12 -9.28
CA ASP A 184 0.91 -19.93 -9.23
C ASP A 184 1.35 -18.74 -8.36
N ARG A 185 0.46 -18.18 -7.51
CA ARG A 185 0.73 -16.96 -6.75
C ARG A 185 1.10 -17.24 -5.32
N ASN A 186 2.04 -16.44 -4.80
CA ASN A 186 2.36 -16.47 -3.38
C ASN A 186 1.38 -15.60 -2.55
N ILE A 187 1.42 -15.77 -1.23
CA ILE A 187 0.53 -15.07 -0.28
C ILE A 187 0.62 -13.55 -0.42
N ILE A 188 1.80 -13.01 -0.68
CA ILE A 188 2.03 -11.57 -0.81
C ILE A 188 1.33 -11.00 -2.05
N GLU A 189 1.39 -11.72 -3.17
CA GLU A 189 0.69 -11.34 -4.40
C GLU A 189 -0.83 -11.38 -4.22
N MET A 190 -1.34 -12.36 -3.49
CA MET A 190 -2.76 -12.44 -3.16
C MET A 190 -3.22 -11.28 -2.27
N CYS A 191 -2.43 -10.89 -1.26
CA CYS A 191 -2.72 -9.71 -0.45
C CYS A 191 -2.72 -8.42 -1.30
N SER A 192 -1.84 -8.33 -2.28
CA SER A 192 -1.79 -7.19 -3.21
C SER A 192 -3.08 -7.08 -4.03
N ILE A 193 -3.60 -8.20 -4.51
CA ILE A 193 -4.85 -8.26 -5.26
C ILE A 193 -6.04 -7.88 -4.36
N THR A 194 -6.04 -8.34 -3.12
CA THR A 194 -7.07 -7.98 -2.14
C THR A 194 -7.07 -6.48 -1.87
N ALA A 195 -5.89 -5.86 -1.75
CA ALA A 195 -5.79 -4.40 -1.62
C ALA A 195 -6.42 -3.68 -2.83
N LEU A 196 -6.11 -4.10 -4.05
CA LEU A 196 -6.71 -3.53 -5.27
C LEU A 196 -8.24 -3.72 -5.33
N ALA A 197 -8.77 -4.82 -4.78
CA ALA A 197 -10.19 -5.08 -4.73
C ALA A 197 -10.96 -4.08 -3.85
N HIS A 198 -10.33 -3.40 -2.93
CA HIS A 198 -10.95 -2.35 -2.12
C HIS A 198 -11.12 -1.01 -2.84
N LEU A 199 -10.47 -0.82 -3.99
CA LEU A 199 -10.59 0.42 -4.77
C LEU A 199 -11.97 0.55 -5.41
N ARG A 200 -12.48 1.78 -5.53
CA ARG A 200 -13.67 2.09 -6.32
C ARG A 200 -13.31 2.07 -7.81
N ALA A 201 -13.23 0.90 -8.39
CA ALA A 201 -12.67 0.68 -9.72
C ALA A 201 -13.63 0.01 -10.69
N ALA A 202 -13.48 0.35 -11.98
CA ALA A 202 -13.87 -0.50 -13.09
C ALA A 202 -12.65 -1.24 -13.60
N VAL A 203 -12.81 -2.48 -14.03
CA VAL A 203 -11.73 -3.34 -14.51
C VAL A 203 -11.78 -3.42 -16.02
N LEU A 204 -10.67 -3.10 -16.69
CA LEU A 204 -10.49 -3.31 -18.13
C LEU A 204 -9.62 -4.53 -18.36
N PHE A 205 -10.20 -5.55 -18.94
CA PHE A 205 -9.47 -6.75 -19.33
C PHE A 205 -9.05 -6.65 -20.81
N PHE A 206 -7.75 -6.64 -21.06
CA PHE A 206 -7.18 -6.59 -22.39
C PHE A 206 -7.04 -7.98 -22.98
N LEU A 207 -7.72 -8.20 -24.08
CA LEU A 207 -7.71 -9.41 -24.87
C LEU A 207 -6.95 -9.15 -26.18
N ASP A 208 -5.89 -9.91 -26.43
CA ASP A 208 -5.19 -9.91 -27.73
C ASP A 208 -5.81 -10.96 -28.64
N ILE A 209 -6.59 -10.51 -29.63
CA ILE A 209 -7.24 -11.39 -30.59
C ILE A 209 -6.30 -11.90 -31.68
N SER A 210 -5.14 -11.27 -31.86
CA SER A 210 -4.14 -11.67 -32.85
C SER A 210 -3.26 -12.84 -32.41
N GLY A 211 -3.24 -13.16 -31.11
CA GLY A 211 -2.34 -14.17 -30.53
C GLY A 211 -0.86 -13.77 -30.51
N SER A 212 -0.52 -12.54 -30.89
CA SER A 212 0.87 -12.07 -30.96
C SER A 212 1.52 -11.91 -29.59
N CYS A 213 0.74 -11.93 -28.51
CA CYS A 213 1.24 -11.93 -27.14
C CYS A 213 1.85 -13.28 -26.71
N GLY A 214 1.67 -14.35 -27.50
CA GLY A 214 2.14 -15.70 -27.20
C GLY A 214 1.16 -16.55 -26.38
N TYR A 215 -0.05 -16.04 -26.11
CA TYR A 215 -1.10 -16.75 -25.38
C TYR A 215 -2.35 -16.92 -26.27
N THR A 216 -2.97 -18.09 -26.16
CA THR A 216 -4.22 -18.38 -26.90
C THR A 216 -5.41 -17.63 -26.29
N ILE A 217 -6.47 -17.45 -27.07
CA ILE A 217 -7.71 -16.83 -26.56
C ILE A 217 -8.32 -17.68 -25.44
N ALA A 218 -8.19 -19.01 -25.49
CA ALA A 218 -8.64 -19.89 -24.42
C ALA A 218 -7.89 -19.62 -23.09
N GLN A 219 -6.57 -19.42 -23.13
CA GLN A 219 -5.77 -19.07 -21.95
C GLN A 219 -6.17 -17.70 -21.42
N GLN A 220 -6.38 -16.74 -22.29
CA GLN A 220 -6.83 -15.39 -21.92
C GLN A 220 -8.24 -15.42 -21.31
N ALA A 221 -9.15 -16.24 -21.81
CA ALA A 221 -10.48 -16.44 -21.25
C ALA A 221 -10.42 -17.07 -19.85
N ALA A 222 -9.53 -18.04 -19.62
CA ALA A 222 -9.33 -18.64 -18.30
C ALA A 222 -8.84 -17.60 -17.28
N LEU A 223 -7.90 -16.73 -17.65
CA LEU A 223 -7.45 -15.61 -16.81
C LEU A 223 -8.59 -14.62 -16.52
N PHE A 224 -9.41 -14.30 -17.52
CA PHE A 224 -10.57 -13.43 -17.35
C PHE A 224 -11.54 -13.97 -16.30
N HIS A 225 -11.91 -15.24 -16.36
CA HIS A 225 -12.81 -15.87 -15.37
C HIS A 225 -12.21 -15.85 -13.95
N SER A 226 -10.91 -16.05 -13.82
CA SER A 226 -10.22 -15.93 -12.54
C SER A 226 -10.29 -14.51 -11.99
N ILE A 227 -10.00 -13.50 -12.81
CA ILE A 227 -10.06 -12.08 -12.41
C ILE A 227 -11.50 -11.68 -12.06
N LYS A 228 -12.47 -12.12 -12.83
CA LYS A 228 -13.89 -11.86 -12.58
C LYS A 228 -14.32 -12.32 -11.20
N SER A 229 -13.88 -13.49 -10.75
CA SER A 229 -14.24 -14.04 -9.45
C SER A 229 -13.74 -13.15 -8.29
N LEU A 230 -12.65 -12.42 -8.47
CA LEU A 230 -12.10 -11.48 -7.47
C LEU A 230 -12.78 -10.12 -7.46
N PHE A 231 -13.28 -9.67 -8.60
CA PHE A 231 -13.88 -8.36 -8.77
C PHE A 231 -15.39 -8.45 -9.06
N MET A 232 -16.08 -9.40 -8.39
CA MET A 232 -17.51 -9.72 -8.64
C MET A 232 -18.45 -8.51 -8.55
N ASN A 233 -18.12 -7.52 -7.72
CA ASN A 233 -18.97 -6.33 -7.51
C ASN A 233 -18.49 -5.09 -8.30
N LYS A 234 -17.64 -5.29 -9.31
CA LYS A 234 -17.07 -4.20 -10.09
C LYS A 234 -17.44 -4.34 -11.57
N PRO A 235 -17.69 -3.21 -12.26
CA PRO A 235 -17.85 -3.24 -13.71
C PRO A 235 -16.59 -3.82 -14.37
N LEU A 236 -16.78 -4.82 -15.22
CA LEU A 236 -15.72 -5.47 -15.97
C LEU A 236 -15.97 -5.29 -17.44
N VAL A 237 -15.01 -4.69 -18.14
CA VAL A 237 -15.08 -4.40 -19.58
C VAL A 237 -13.97 -5.15 -20.31
N ILE A 238 -14.32 -5.85 -21.37
CA ILE A 238 -13.37 -6.55 -22.24
C ILE A 238 -12.94 -5.62 -23.36
N VAL A 239 -11.63 -5.44 -23.50
CA VAL A 239 -11.02 -4.63 -24.56
C VAL A 239 -10.33 -5.56 -25.54
N CYS A 240 -10.93 -5.76 -26.72
CA CYS A 240 -10.30 -6.50 -27.81
C CYS A 240 -9.28 -5.60 -28.49
N ASN A 241 -7.99 -5.92 -28.32
CA ASN A 241 -6.89 -5.14 -28.85
C ASN A 241 -6.24 -5.83 -30.05
N LYS A 242 -5.42 -5.07 -30.80
CA LYS A 242 -4.69 -5.52 -31.99
C LYS A 242 -5.62 -5.95 -33.13
N THR A 243 -6.76 -5.27 -33.27
CA THR A 243 -7.72 -5.47 -34.37
C THR A 243 -7.17 -5.07 -35.75
N ASP A 244 -6.07 -4.32 -35.76
CA ASP A 244 -5.26 -3.98 -36.93
C ASP A 244 -4.49 -5.19 -37.47
N LEU A 245 -4.05 -6.09 -36.61
CA LEU A 245 -3.34 -7.31 -36.97
C LEU A 245 -4.33 -8.44 -37.35
N MET A 246 -5.43 -8.55 -36.63
CA MET A 246 -6.48 -9.52 -36.87
C MET A 246 -7.86 -8.87 -36.67
N PRO A 247 -8.61 -8.58 -37.76
CA PRO A 247 -9.96 -8.07 -37.63
C PRO A 247 -10.88 -9.07 -36.92
N MET A 248 -11.87 -8.57 -36.19
CA MET A 248 -12.86 -9.41 -35.49
C MET A 248 -13.58 -10.42 -36.37
N ASP A 249 -13.75 -10.08 -37.64
CA ASP A 249 -14.42 -10.95 -38.61
C ASP A 249 -13.61 -12.19 -38.99
N ASN A 250 -12.30 -12.15 -38.79
CA ASN A 250 -11.36 -13.23 -39.09
C ASN A 250 -11.08 -14.16 -37.92
N VAL A 251 -11.68 -13.90 -36.75
CA VAL A 251 -11.54 -14.75 -35.56
C VAL A 251 -12.28 -16.07 -35.78
N SER A 252 -11.67 -17.20 -35.37
CA SER A 252 -12.30 -18.52 -35.47
C SER A 252 -13.63 -18.59 -34.70
N GLU A 253 -14.53 -19.49 -35.12
CA GLU A 253 -15.82 -19.64 -34.43
C GLU A 253 -15.67 -20.08 -32.98
N GLU A 254 -14.67 -20.91 -32.68
CA GLU A 254 -14.38 -21.35 -31.31
C GLU A 254 -13.93 -20.18 -30.43
N ASP A 255 -13.04 -19.37 -30.94
CA ASP A 255 -12.56 -18.18 -30.22
C ASP A 255 -13.67 -17.13 -30.08
N ARG A 256 -14.52 -17.00 -31.07
CA ARG A 256 -15.69 -16.10 -31.01
C ARG A 256 -16.68 -16.53 -29.92
N ARG A 257 -16.93 -17.84 -29.79
CA ARG A 257 -17.75 -18.39 -28.71
C ARG A 257 -17.16 -18.08 -27.32
N LEU A 258 -15.85 -18.26 -27.18
CA LEU A 258 -15.15 -17.91 -25.90
C LEU A 258 -15.30 -16.42 -25.54
N ILE A 259 -15.19 -15.53 -26.52
CA ILE A 259 -15.40 -14.09 -26.34
C ILE A 259 -16.86 -13.78 -25.96
N GLU A 260 -17.82 -14.45 -26.58
CA GLU A 260 -19.25 -14.29 -26.22
C GLU A 260 -19.58 -14.83 -24.85
N GLU A 261 -19.00 -15.95 -24.44
CA GLU A 261 -19.10 -16.48 -23.08
C GLU A 261 -18.51 -15.50 -22.04
N MET A 262 -17.38 -14.86 -22.35
CA MET A 262 -16.81 -13.82 -21.53
C MET A 262 -17.73 -12.60 -21.38
N LYS A 263 -18.46 -12.23 -22.44
CA LYS A 263 -19.44 -11.12 -22.40
C LYS A 263 -20.69 -11.47 -21.61
N ALA A 264 -21.14 -12.71 -21.69
CA ALA A 264 -22.33 -13.19 -21.00
C ALA A 264 -22.10 -13.45 -19.50
N ALA A 265 -20.86 -13.64 -19.15
CA ALA A 265 -20.46 -13.90 -17.78
C ALA A 265 -20.38 -12.62 -16.96
#